data_15375e9e4d7cd81c62c30db6aea86497
#
_entry.id   15375e9e4d7cd81c62c30db6aea86497
#
_cell.length_a   1.000
_cell.length_b   1.000
_cell.length_c   1.000
_cell.angle_alpha   90.00
_cell.angle_beta   90.00
_cell.angle_gamma   90.00
#
_symmetry.space_group_name_H-M   'P 1'
#
loop_
_entity.id
_entity.type
_entity.pdbx_description
1 polymer ?
#
loop_
_entity_poly.entity_id
_entity_poly.type
_entity_poly.pdbx_seq_one_letter_code
_entity_poly.pdbx_strand_id
1 'polypeptide(L)'
;MQHIAEQLARDLGRSVIIDDAALRTLAISPQTGRLDPSRVEAVLQRQTSARLRRRMTEHGVFSAREPVSIPGDPQQAILPRLCLPLLADDQLLGFVWLIDEPALTADQTRQAHAAAAQAGHLLAQRAIRAADESAALSGLADGLLHAQEQVRQEAATVLARRAAPAGPPPYALAVIRPAAGRPEPVPASGRTAGNLRRAAGNLRLRAAPGTLVLATPGDGELVAITTDGALAELRQAVRALPGPPLAVGTCGGATGLADVHARLGNAQYAAHLAACVPQFGRAADWAGLGVYAAFQHLYRDPSAPERICPGISVLLDERAAIYRRTMRCYLECAAHAQQAAALLHIHRTTLYWRLARAAELLPLDLRHGEDRLKLHLALALADLTHPPAAPAS
;
A
#
# COMPACT_ATOMS: atom_id res chain seq x y z
N MET A 1 16.97 13.26 -20.32
CA MET A 1 18.05 12.45 -19.67
C MET A 1 18.89 11.73 -20.70
N GLN A 2 18.28 10.95 -21.62
CA GLN A 2 19.03 10.16 -22.59
C GLN A 2 19.98 11.02 -23.43
N HIS A 3 19.52 12.16 -23.95
CA HIS A 3 20.36 13.10 -24.73
C HIS A 3 21.57 13.63 -23.93
N ILE A 4 21.40 13.91 -22.61
CA ILE A 4 22.51 14.36 -21.76
C ILE A 4 23.55 13.25 -21.58
N ALA A 5 23.09 12.01 -21.34
CA ALA A 5 23.99 10.87 -21.21
C ALA A 5 24.82 10.62 -22.49
N GLU A 6 24.16 10.70 -23.65
CA GLU A 6 24.82 10.51 -24.94
C GLU A 6 25.75 11.65 -25.32
N GLN A 7 25.36 12.91 -25.04
CA GLN A 7 26.21 14.06 -25.28
C GLN A 7 27.46 14.01 -24.40
N LEU A 8 27.30 13.78 -23.10
CA LEU A 8 28.41 13.67 -22.17
C LEU A 8 29.34 12.50 -22.54
N ALA A 9 28.76 11.37 -22.99
CA ALA A 9 29.57 10.24 -23.45
C ALA A 9 30.41 10.56 -24.69
N ARG A 10 29.86 11.34 -25.64
CA ARG A 10 30.64 11.80 -26.81
C ARG A 10 31.74 12.77 -26.41
N ASP A 11 31.43 13.73 -25.55
CA ASP A 11 32.34 14.80 -25.14
C ASP A 11 33.54 14.23 -24.32
N LEU A 12 33.26 13.21 -23.51
CA LEU A 12 34.31 12.56 -22.69
C LEU A 12 34.95 11.34 -23.32
N GLY A 13 34.40 10.80 -24.41
CA GLY A 13 34.80 9.53 -24.99
C GLY A 13 34.60 8.31 -24.06
N ARG A 14 33.56 8.36 -23.19
CA ARG A 14 33.34 7.37 -22.12
C ARG A 14 31.88 7.00 -21.97
N SER A 15 31.67 5.80 -21.44
CA SER A 15 30.32 5.32 -21.12
C SER A 15 29.73 6.02 -19.91
N VAL A 16 28.50 6.52 -20.04
CA VAL A 16 27.75 7.25 -18.99
C VAL A 16 26.51 6.46 -18.59
N ILE A 17 26.23 6.34 -17.29
CA ILE A 17 24.92 5.95 -16.76
C ILE A 17 24.39 7.08 -15.88
N ILE A 18 23.10 7.34 -15.97
CA ILE A 18 22.38 8.27 -15.10
C ILE A 18 21.32 7.46 -14.34
N ASP A 19 21.39 7.48 -13.02
CA ASP A 19 20.45 6.81 -12.12
C ASP A 19 19.67 7.81 -11.28
N ASP A 20 18.47 7.41 -10.81
CA ASP A 20 17.75 8.14 -9.76
C ASP A 20 18.38 7.90 -8.37
N ALA A 21 17.89 8.61 -7.34
CA ALA A 21 18.37 8.45 -5.96
C ALA A 21 18.17 7.03 -5.39
N ALA A 22 17.30 6.22 -5.99
CA ALA A 22 17.10 4.80 -5.63
C ALA A 22 17.99 3.84 -6.45
N LEU A 23 18.92 4.39 -7.28
CA LEU A 23 19.81 3.67 -8.19
C LEU A 23 19.05 2.88 -9.28
N ARG A 24 17.91 3.39 -9.74
CA ARG A 24 17.23 2.89 -10.93
C ARG A 24 17.70 3.69 -12.14
N THR A 25 18.04 3.00 -13.19
CA THR A 25 18.66 3.62 -14.36
C THR A 25 17.65 4.44 -15.16
N LEU A 26 17.92 5.74 -15.30
CA LEU A 26 17.16 6.72 -16.07
C LEU A 26 17.65 6.88 -17.51
N ALA A 27 18.96 6.75 -17.72
CA ALA A 27 19.57 6.85 -19.03
C ALA A 27 20.90 6.10 -19.10
N ILE A 28 21.21 5.54 -20.27
CA ILE A 28 22.44 4.82 -20.56
C ILE A 28 22.96 5.28 -21.92
N SER A 29 24.19 5.77 -21.97
CA SER A 29 24.85 6.04 -23.24
C SER A 29 25.26 4.73 -23.95
N PRO A 30 25.64 4.75 -25.22
CA PRO A 30 26.38 3.65 -25.82
C PRO A 30 27.56 3.28 -24.93
N GLN A 31 27.74 1.98 -24.67
CA GLN A 31 28.80 1.50 -23.81
C GLN A 31 30.05 1.23 -24.64
N THR A 32 30.99 2.16 -24.57
CA THR A 32 32.27 2.14 -25.32
C THR A 32 33.45 2.07 -24.34
N GLY A 33 34.57 1.57 -24.82
CA GLY A 33 35.77 1.45 -24.01
C GLY A 33 35.77 0.20 -23.13
N ARG A 34 36.64 0.25 -22.10
CA ARG A 34 36.79 -0.86 -21.15
C ARG A 34 35.63 -0.89 -20.17
N LEU A 35 34.95 -2.03 -20.09
CA LEU A 35 33.81 -2.26 -19.19
C LEU A 35 34.15 -3.37 -18.19
N ASP A 36 33.66 -3.24 -16.98
CA ASP A 36 33.76 -4.29 -15.97
C ASP A 36 32.47 -5.09 -15.85
N PRO A 37 32.47 -6.31 -15.25
CA PRO A 37 31.30 -7.15 -15.13
C PRO A 37 30.14 -6.46 -14.40
N SER A 38 30.41 -5.65 -13.37
CA SER A 38 29.38 -4.96 -12.62
C SER A 38 28.71 -3.83 -13.42
N ARG A 39 29.43 -3.22 -14.38
CA ARG A 39 28.88 -2.28 -15.35
C ARG A 39 27.94 -2.97 -16.35
N VAL A 40 28.37 -4.12 -16.84
CA VAL A 40 27.56 -4.93 -17.78
C VAL A 40 26.29 -5.39 -17.08
N GLU A 41 26.38 -5.90 -15.84
CA GLU A 41 25.23 -6.30 -15.04
C GLU A 41 24.24 -5.14 -14.82
N ALA A 42 24.73 -3.97 -14.42
CA ALA A 42 23.90 -2.78 -14.19
C ALA A 42 23.16 -2.33 -15.47
N VAL A 43 23.80 -2.43 -16.65
CA VAL A 43 23.19 -2.12 -17.94
C VAL A 43 22.09 -3.14 -18.31
N LEU A 44 22.35 -4.42 -18.15
CA LEU A 44 21.42 -5.49 -18.49
C LEU A 44 20.19 -5.52 -17.57
N GLN A 45 20.42 -5.37 -16.26
CA GLN A 45 19.34 -5.43 -15.26
C GLN A 45 18.64 -4.09 -15.03
N ARG A 46 19.20 -2.99 -15.57
CA ARG A 46 18.76 -1.61 -15.30
C ARG A 46 18.65 -1.28 -13.79
N GLN A 47 19.46 -1.95 -13.00
CA GLN A 47 19.46 -1.82 -11.55
C GLN A 47 20.85 -2.11 -10.99
N THR A 48 21.24 -1.40 -9.94
CA THR A 48 22.50 -1.61 -9.24
C THR A 48 22.40 -2.79 -8.28
N SER A 49 23.36 -3.73 -8.34
CA SER A 49 23.40 -4.90 -7.46
C SER A 49 23.57 -4.50 -5.99
N ALA A 50 23.10 -5.36 -5.06
CA ALA A 50 23.19 -5.13 -3.62
C ALA A 50 24.64 -4.96 -3.15
N ARG A 51 25.58 -5.67 -3.78
CA ARG A 51 27.02 -5.58 -3.51
C ARG A 51 27.58 -4.21 -3.86
N LEU A 52 27.28 -3.72 -5.05
CA LEU A 52 27.74 -2.41 -5.51
C LEU A 52 27.11 -1.29 -4.68
N ARG A 53 25.84 -1.42 -4.30
CA ARG A 53 25.15 -0.49 -3.39
C ARG A 53 25.87 -0.38 -2.04
N ARG A 54 26.30 -1.50 -1.44
CA ARG A 54 27.07 -1.50 -0.18
C ARG A 54 28.34 -0.70 -0.33
N ARG A 55 29.12 -0.96 -1.39
CA ARG A 55 30.36 -0.22 -1.69
C ARG A 55 30.11 1.29 -1.85
N MET A 56 29.04 1.69 -2.53
CA MET A 56 28.63 3.10 -2.65
C MET A 56 28.33 3.72 -1.28
N THR A 57 27.70 2.96 -0.37
CA THR A 57 27.44 3.41 1.01
C THR A 57 28.74 3.62 1.78
N GLU A 58 29.68 2.71 1.67
CA GLU A 58 31.00 2.79 2.32
C GLU A 58 31.81 4.02 1.87
N HIS A 59 31.63 4.45 0.61
CA HIS A 59 32.27 5.65 0.06
C HIS A 59 31.40 6.92 0.20
N GLY A 60 30.30 6.89 0.98
CA GLY A 60 29.49 8.08 1.29
C GLY A 60 28.70 8.65 0.10
N VAL A 61 28.49 7.90 -0.97
CA VAL A 61 27.82 8.36 -2.20
C VAL A 61 26.44 8.95 -1.91
N PHE A 62 25.65 8.35 -1.01
CA PHE A 62 24.27 8.77 -0.73
C PHE A 62 24.15 10.06 0.08
N SER A 63 25.25 10.54 0.67
CA SER A 63 25.32 11.82 1.37
C SER A 63 26.17 12.85 0.64
N ALA A 64 26.71 12.47 -0.52
CA ALA A 64 27.63 13.32 -1.28
C ALA A 64 26.93 14.56 -1.83
N ARG A 65 27.62 15.69 -1.74
CA ARG A 65 27.28 16.97 -2.39
C ARG A 65 28.28 17.34 -3.47
N GLU A 66 29.44 16.71 -3.43
CA GLU A 66 30.56 16.87 -4.36
C GLU A 66 30.82 15.51 -5.05
N PRO A 67 31.51 15.49 -6.17
CA PRO A 67 31.89 14.26 -6.83
C PRO A 67 32.66 13.31 -5.92
N VAL A 68 32.29 12.04 -5.98
CA VAL A 68 32.95 10.97 -5.21
C VAL A 68 33.73 10.05 -6.14
N SER A 69 35.05 9.93 -5.92
CA SER A 69 35.85 8.92 -6.57
C SER A 69 35.79 7.61 -5.79
N ILE A 70 35.40 6.53 -6.47
CA ILE A 70 35.34 5.18 -5.92
C ILE A 70 36.50 4.40 -6.54
N PRO A 71 37.51 3.99 -5.76
CA PRO A 71 38.66 3.28 -6.29
C PRO A 71 38.24 1.94 -6.91
N GLY A 72 39.00 1.50 -7.89
CA GLY A 72 38.83 0.17 -8.48
C GLY A 72 39.10 -0.95 -7.48
N ASP A 73 38.69 -2.15 -7.81
CA ASP A 73 38.97 -3.37 -7.05
C ASP A 73 39.50 -4.44 -8.03
N PRO A 74 40.81 -4.60 -8.16
CA PRO A 74 41.40 -5.57 -9.09
C PRO A 74 41.03 -7.01 -8.79
N GLN A 75 40.82 -7.36 -7.51
CA GLN A 75 40.42 -8.72 -7.11
C GLN A 75 39.01 -9.07 -7.58
N GLN A 76 38.15 -8.07 -7.75
CA GLN A 76 36.79 -8.20 -8.20
C GLN A 76 36.55 -7.76 -9.66
N ALA A 77 37.64 -7.41 -10.35
CA ALA A 77 37.64 -6.85 -11.69
C ALA A 77 36.72 -5.61 -11.81
N ILE A 78 36.66 -4.77 -10.77
CA ILE A 78 35.86 -3.54 -10.77
C ILE A 78 36.79 -2.36 -11.11
N LEU A 79 36.41 -1.60 -12.14
CA LEU A 79 37.15 -0.40 -12.54
C LEU A 79 36.82 0.78 -11.62
N PRO A 80 37.80 1.75 -11.47
CA PRO A 80 37.56 2.97 -10.71
C PRO A 80 36.39 3.78 -11.32
N ARG A 81 35.61 4.45 -10.48
CA ARG A 81 34.44 5.21 -10.90
C ARG A 81 34.39 6.60 -10.31
N LEU A 82 33.95 7.54 -11.12
CA LEU A 82 33.59 8.85 -10.66
C LEU A 82 32.04 8.90 -10.59
N CYS A 83 31.51 9.26 -9.41
CA CYS A 83 30.12 9.51 -9.14
C CYS A 83 29.91 11.01 -9.01
N LEU A 84 29.05 11.60 -9.86
CA LEU A 84 28.64 12.99 -9.72
C LEU A 84 27.20 13.00 -9.20
N PRO A 85 26.94 13.56 -8.00
CA PRO A 85 25.59 13.69 -7.48
C PRO A 85 24.77 14.68 -8.30
N LEU A 86 23.52 14.34 -8.57
CA LEU A 86 22.54 15.23 -9.22
C LEU A 86 21.76 15.94 -8.14
N LEU A 87 22.06 17.21 -7.94
CA LEU A 87 21.47 18.03 -6.88
C LEU A 87 20.52 19.08 -7.47
N ALA A 88 19.46 19.40 -6.73
CA ALA A 88 18.68 20.62 -6.89
C ALA A 88 18.22 21.05 -5.48
N ASP A 89 18.41 22.34 -5.16
CA ASP A 89 18.09 22.93 -3.85
C ASP A 89 18.58 22.05 -2.68
N ASP A 90 19.84 21.61 -2.74
CA ASP A 90 20.48 20.68 -1.80
C ASP A 90 19.85 19.27 -1.69
N GLN A 91 18.82 19.00 -2.46
CA GLN A 91 18.22 17.65 -2.51
C GLN A 91 18.96 16.77 -3.52
N LEU A 92 19.35 15.56 -3.09
CA LEU A 92 19.94 14.54 -3.95
C LEU A 92 18.83 13.85 -4.75
N LEU A 93 18.89 14.01 -6.08
CA LEU A 93 17.89 13.49 -7.02
C LEU A 93 18.36 12.26 -7.79
N GLY A 94 19.69 12.05 -7.85
CA GLY A 94 20.28 10.96 -8.60
C GLY A 94 21.78 11.05 -8.73
N PHE A 95 22.33 10.33 -9.70
CA PHE A 95 23.77 10.20 -9.89
C PHE A 95 24.12 10.07 -11.38
N VAL A 96 25.25 10.65 -11.77
CA VAL A 96 25.96 10.32 -13.03
C VAL A 96 27.16 9.43 -12.71
N TRP A 97 27.29 8.34 -13.42
CA TRP A 97 28.36 7.37 -13.26
C TRP A 97 29.27 7.30 -14.45
N LEU A 98 30.55 7.53 -14.21
CA LEU A 98 31.63 7.42 -15.19
C LEU A 98 32.64 6.36 -14.75
N ILE A 99 33.23 5.62 -15.70
CA ILE A 99 34.46 4.86 -15.44
C ILE A 99 35.61 5.86 -15.49
N ASP A 100 36.38 5.91 -14.42
CA ASP A 100 37.45 6.90 -14.26
C ASP A 100 38.84 6.29 -14.54
N GLU A 101 38.95 5.65 -15.70
CA GLU A 101 40.23 5.07 -16.17
C GLU A 101 40.34 5.26 -17.69
N PRO A 102 41.36 6.03 -18.16
CA PRO A 102 42.30 6.89 -17.40
C PRO A 102 41.56 8.03 -16.67
N ALA A 103 42.19 8.65 -15.64
CA ALA A 103 41.57 9.73 -14.89
C ALA A 103 41.13 10.89 -15.80
N LEU A 104 40.04 11.59 -15.45
CA LEU A 104 39.54 12.73 -16.19
C LEU A 104 40.49 13.90 -16.11
N THR A 105 40.64 14.61 -17.23
CA THR A 105 41.32 15.90 -17.25
C THR A 105 40.48 16.98 -16.55
N ALA A 106 41.13 18.10 -16.19
CA ALA A 106 40.39 19.22 -15.57
C ALA A 106 39.25 19.75 -16.45
N ASP A 107 39.42 19.76 -17.78
CA ASP A 107 38.38 20.17 -18.73
C ASP A 107 37.24 19.16 -18.77
N GLN A 108 37.53 17.89 -18.83
CA GLN A 108 36.54 16.81 -18.79
C GLN A 108 35.77 16.80 -17.48
N THR A 109 36.45 17.09 -16.37
CA THR A 109 35.79 17.22 -15.06
C THR A 109 34.80 18.37 -15.05
N ARG A 110 35.17 19.54 -15.60
CA ARG A 110 34.22 20.69 -15.71
C ARG A 110 33.01 20.35 -16.60
N GLN A 111 33.23 19.66 -17.72
CA GLN A 111 32.14 19.21 -18.61
C GLN A 111 31.19 18.23 -17.88
N ALA A 112 31.76 17.27 -17.13
CA ALA A 112 30.97 16.32 -16.35
C ALA A 112 30.12 17.01 -15.27
N HIS A 113 30.69 18.01 -14.58
CA HIS A 113 29.96 18.83 -13.61
C HIS A 113 28.82 19.62 -14.25
N ALA A 114 29.07 20.27 -15.40
CA ALA A 114 28.03 21.03 -16.11
C ALA A 114 26.88 20.11 -16.55
N ALA A 115 27.21 18.93 -17.07
CA ALA A 115 26.18 17.94 -17.45
C ALA A 115 25.40 17.39 -16.25
N ALA A 116 26.07 17.16 -15.11
CA ALA A 116 25.41 16.75 -13.88
C ALA A 116 24.47 17.84 -13.35
N ALA A 117 24.88 19.10 -13.35
CA ALA A 117 24.03 20.22 -12.96
C ALA A 117 22.78 20.33 -13.88
N GLN A 118 22.97 20.22 -15.19
CA GLN A 118 21.85 20.20 -16.15
C GLN A 118 20.89 19.02 -15.92
N ALA A 119 21.44 17.83 -15.69
CA ALA A 119 20.63 16.65 -15.39
C ALA A 119 19.86 16.80 -14.07
N GLY A 120 20.49 17.35 -13.02
CA GLY A 120 19.84 17.65 -11.74
C GLY A 120 18.68 18.62 -11.91
N HIS A 121 18.88 19.72 -12.66
CA HIS A 121 17.82 20.68 -12.94
C HIS A 121 16.65 20.06 -13.71
N LEU A 122 16.91 19.24 -14.73
CA LEU A 122 15.85 18.54 -15.46
C LEU A 122 15.10 17.52 -14.60
N LEU A 123 15.78 16.83 -13.68
CA LEU A 123 15.12 15.92 -12.73
C LEU A 123 14.24 16.70 -11.76
N ALA A 124 14.71 17.83 -11.24
CA ALA A 124 13.91 18.69 -10.38
C ALA A 124 12.65 19.21 -11.09
N GLN A 125 12.79 19.72 -12.32
CA GLN A 125 11.63 20.15 -13.10
C GLN A 125 10.63 19.00 -13.35
N ARG A 126 11.11 17.79 -13.63
CA ARG A 126 10.23 16.62 -13.78
C ARG A 126 9.54 16.26 -12.48
N ALA A 127 10.25 16.31 -11.35
CA ALA A 127 9.68 16.05 -10.04
C ALA A 127 8.59 17.06 -9.66
N ILE A 128 8.83 18.35 -9.92
CA ILE A 128 7.84 19.42 -9.70
C ILE A 128 6.60 19.18 -10.56
N ARG A 129 6.76 18.98 -11.88
CA ARG A 129 5.64 18.72 -12.78
C ARG A 129 4.85 17.46 -12.37
N ALA A 130 5.54 16.39 -11.99
CA ALA A 130 4.88 15.17 -11.52
C ALA A 130 4.13 15.39 -10.19
N ALA A 131 4.67 16.23 -9.31
CA ALA A 131 4.00 16.64 -8.08
C ALA A 131 2.75 17.49 -8.36
N ASP A 132 2.84 18.48 -9.25
CA ASP A 132 1.73 19.33 -9.65
C ASP A 132 0.62 18.51 -10.34
N GLU A 133 0.99 17.62 -11.24
CA GLU A 133 0.06 16.72 -11.92
C GLU A 133 -0.61 15.76 -10.91
N SER A 134 0.16 15.23 -9.97
CA SER A 134 -0.36 14.39 -8.88
C SER A 134 -1.31 15.16 -7.96
N ALA A 135 -0.99 16.42 -7.62
CA ALA A 135 -1.85 17.28 -6.81
C ALA A 135 -3.15 17.61 -7.56
N ALA A 136 -3.05 17.94 -8.86
CA ALA A 136 -4.23 18.20 -9.69
C ALA A 136 -5.14 16.98 -9.83
N LEU A 137 -4.57 15.78 -10.03
CA LEU A 137 -5.33 14.53 -10.06
C LEU A 137 -5.96 14.23 -8.69
N SER A 138 -5.24 14.47 -7.59
CA SER A 138 -5.79 14.29 -6.24
C SER A 138 -6.98 15.23 -6.00
N GLY A 139 -6.87 16.50 -6.36
CA GLY A 139 -7.99 17.45 -6.23
C GLY A 139 -9.23 17.07 -7.05
N LEU A 140 -9.02 16.57 -8.29
CA LEU A 140 -10.12 16.08 -9.12
C LEU A 140 -10.78 14.83 -8.53
N ALA A 141 -10.02 13.95 -7.95
CA ALA A 141 -10.55 12.75 -7.37
C ALA A 141 -11.20 12.99 -5.99
N ASP A 142 -10.73 13.97 -5.21
CA ASP A 142 -11.49 14.50 -4.07
C ASP A 142 -12.83 15.07 -4.55
N GLY A 143 -12.84 15.73 -5.71
CA GLY A 143 -14.07 16.17 -6.38
C GLY A 143 -15.03 15.02 -6.71
N LEU A 144 -14.55 13.86 -7.17
CA LEU A 144 -15.39 12.67 -7.41
C LEU A 144 -16.01 12.11 -6.13
N LEU A 145 -15.38 12.32 -4.99
CA LEU A 145 -15.86 11.85 -3.68
C LEU A 145 -16.67 12.92 -2.93
N HIS A 146 -16.89 14.09 -3.54
CA HIS A 146 -17.60 15.19 -2.91
C HIS A 146 -19.09 14.88 -2.71
N ALA A 147 -19.71 15.43 -1.65
CA ALA A 147 -21.12 15.23 -1.35
C ALA A 147 -22.05 15.81 -2.43
N GLN A 148 -21.69 16.97 -3.00
CA GLN A 148 -22.50 17.64 -4.03
C GLN A 148 -22.32 16.99 -5.41
N GLU A 149 -23.43 16.65 -6.06
CA GLU A 149 -23.43 15.96 -7.35
C GLU A 149 -22.79 16.82 -8.46
N GLN A 150 -23.04 18.12 -8.48
CA GLN A 150 -22.48 19.01 -9.48
C GLN A 150 -20.95 18.98 -9.47
N VAL A 151 -20.33 19.02 -8.29
CA VAL A 151 -18.86 18.93 -8.14
C VAL A 151 -18.35 17.59 -8.67
N ARG A 152 -19.05 16.49 -8.41
CA ARG A 152 -18.70 15.18 -8.95
C ARG A 152 -18.76 15.12 -10.48
N GLN A 153 -19.79 15.72 -11.07
CA GLN A 153 -19.97 15.75 -12.54
C GLN A 153 -18.87 16.59 -13.21
N GLU A 154 -18.54 17.73 -12.64
CA GLU A 154 -17.42 18.57 -13.13
C GLU A 154 -16.09 17.83 -13.07
N ALA A 155 -15.76 17.21 -11.94
CA ALA A 155 -14.57 16.41 -11.76
C ALA A 155 -14.52 15.22 -12.73
N ALA A 156 -15.63 14.49 -12.91
CA ALA A 156 -15.74 13.38 -13.83
C ALA A 156 -15.52 13.82 -15.29
N THR A 157 -16.05 14.97 -15.68
CA THR A 157 -15.89 15.53 -17.03
C THR A 157 -14.42 15.88 -17.31
N VAL A 158 -13.73 16.50 -16.35
CA VAL A 158 -12.31 16.86 -16.48
C VAL A 158 -11.43 15.59 -16.54
N LEU A 159 -11.70 14.60 -15.71
CA LEU A 159 -10.96 13.33 -15.69
C LEU A 159 -11.15 12.53 -16.97
N ALA A 160 -12.38 12.46 -17.49
CA ALA A 160 -12.67 11.79 -18.75
C ALA A 160 -11.90 12.40 -19.93
N ARG A 161 -11.74 13.72 -19.97
CA ARG A 161 -10.92 14.44 -20.98
C ARG A 161 -9.43 14.13 -20.85
N ARG A 162 -8.96 13.78 -19.65
CA ARG A 162 -7.57 13.40 -19.38
C ARG A 162 -7.31 11.90 -19.60
N ALA A 163 -8.29 11.14 -20.09
CA ALA A 163 -8.27 9.68 -20.22
C ALA A 163 -7.85 8.94 -18.94
N ALA A 164 -8.31 9.44 -17.80
CA ALA A 164 -8.09 8.82 -16.48
C ALA A 164 -9.42 8.62 -15.74
N PRO A 165 -9.68 7.43 -15.14
CA PRO A 165 -8.88 6.23 -15.23
C PRO A 165 -8.86 5.62 -16.61
N ALA A 166 -7.79 4.92 -16.96
CA ALA A 166 -7.67 4.28 -18.26
C ALA A 166 -8.63 3.08 -18.37
N GLY A 167 -9.54 3.16 -19.32
CA GLY A 167 -10.44 2.09 -19.66
C GLY A 167 -11.94 2.46 -19.55
N PRO A 168 -12.80 1.63 -20.17
CA PRO A 168 -14.23 1.84 -20.12
C PRO A 168 -14.82 1.43 -18.75
N PRO A 169 -16.02 1.95 -18.38
CA PRO A 169 -16.78 1.43 -17.26
C PRO A 169 -17.08 -0.07 -17.42
N PRO A 170 -17.43 -0.81 -16.36
CA PRO A 170 -17.69 -0.29 -15.02
C PRO A 170 -16.42 0.07 -14.23
N TYR A 171 -16.56 1.09 -13.37
CA TYR A 171 -15.50 1.53 -12.47
C TYR A 171 -15.69 0.95 -11.07
N ALA A 172 -14.57 0.81 -10.37
CA ALA A 172 -14.51 0.34 -9.00
C ALA A 172 -13.76 1.31 -8.11
N LEU A 173 -14.16 1.32 -6.85
CA LEU A 173 -13.49 2.04 -5.78
C LEU A 173 -12.88 1.05 -4.80
N ALA A 174 -11.64 1.28 -4.43
CA ALA A 174 -10.94 0.54 -3.40
C ALA A 174 -10.53 1.47 -2.27
N VAL A 175 -10.74 1.04 -1.04
CA VAL A 175 -10.25 1.70 0.16
C VAL A 175 -9.17 0.82 0.78
N ILE A 176 -8.02 1.43 1.10
CA ILE A 176 -6.85 0.74 1.62
C ILE A 176 -6.51 1.38 2.96
N ARG A 177 -6.38 0.56 4.00
CA ARG A 177 -6.10 1.00 5.37
C ARG A 177 -5.09 0.06 6.06
N PRO A 178 -4.46 0.47 7.17
CA PRO A 178 -3.66 -0.44 7.98
C PRO A 178 -4.49 -1.65 8.44
N ALA A 179 -3.91 -2.86 8.36
CA ALA A 179 -4.58 -4.12 8.68
C ALA A 179 -4.49 -4.50 10.16
N ALA A 180 -3.87 -3.71 11.01
CA ALA A 180 -3.63 -4.09 12.39
C ALA A 180 -4.15 -3.07 13.41
N GLY A 181 -4.73 -3.64 14.46
CA GLY A 181 -4.90 -3.04 15.75
C GLY A 181 -6.03 -2.03 15.83
N ARG A 182 -6.70 -2.09 16.98
CA ARG A 182 -7.68 -1.11 17.48
C ARG A 182 -7.70 0.18 16.66
N PRO A 183 -8.87 0.66 16.23
CA PRO A 183 -8.98 2.06 15.86
C PRO A 183 -8.67 2.86 17.12
N GLU A 184 -7.40 3.17 17.36
CA GLU A 184 -7.14 4.30 18.20
C GLU A 184 -7.79 5.49 17.50
N PRO A 185 -8.48 6.38 18.25
CA PRO A 185 -8.82 7.70 17.74
C PRO A 185 -7.46 8.34 17.40
N VAL A 186 -7.10 8.23 16.13
CA VAL A 186 -5.78 8.64 15.66
C VAL A 186 -5.71 10.14 15.73
N PRO A 187 -4.92 10.70 16.63
CA PRO A 187 -4.20 11.89 16.25
C PRO A 187 -3.28 11.39 15.15
N ALA A 188 -3.41 11.96 13.96
CA ALA A 188 -2.56 11.66 12.81
C ALA A 188 -1.10 11.84 13.25
N SER A 189 -0.50 10.80 13.85
CA SER A 189 0.91 10.81 14.14
C SER A 189 1.59 10.89 12.79
N GLY A 190 2.48 11.86 12.60
CA GLY A 190 3.11 12.16 11.31
C GLY A 190 3.76 10.92 10.65
N ARG A 191 3.97 9.84 11.41
CA ARG A 191 4.44 8.53 10.93
C ARG A 191 3.41 7.75 10.11
N THR A 192 2.14 7.70 10.52
CA THR A 192 1.08 6.97 9.78
C THR A 192 0.79 7.69 8.46
N ALA A 193 0.67 9.02 8.47
CA ALA A 193 0.49 9.82 7.27
C ALA A 193 1.69 9.68 6.30
N GLY A 194 2.92 9.66 6.81
CA GLY A 194 4.14 9.45 6.03
C GLY A 194 4.21 8.06 5.40
N ASN A 195 3.75 7.02 6.10
CA ASN A 195 3.70 5.65 5.58
C ASN A 195 2.64 5.51 4.48
N LEU A 196 1.47 6.11 4.66
CA LEU A 196 0.41 6.09 3.64
C LEU A 196 0.79 6.89 2.39
N ARG A 197 1.45 8.06 2.52
CA ARG A 197 1.96 8.80 1.36
C ARG A 197 2.99 7.99 0.56
N ARG A 198 3.90 7.29 1.24
CA ARG A 198 4.85 6.37 0.58
C ARG A 198 4.13 5.19 -0.07
N ALA A 199 3.13 4.62 0.60
CA ALA A 199 2.30 3.55 0.04
C ALA A 199 1.54 4.03 -1.21
N ALA A 200 0.98 5.24 -1.21
CA ALA A 200 0.32 5.84 -2.36
C ALA A 200 1.27 6.00 -3.55
N GLY A 201 2.49 6.53 -3.31
CA GLY A 201 3.53 6.65 -4.34
C GLY A 201 3.92 5.30 -4.94
N ASN A 202 4.16 4.30 -4.10
CA ASN A 202 4.49 2.94 -4.55
C ASN A 202 3.32 2.27 -5.29
N LEU A 203 2.08 2.51 -4.86
CA LEU A 203 0.89 1.96 -5.49
C LEU A 203 0.67 2.53 -6.89
N ARG A 204 0.87 3.85 -7.08
CA ARG A 204 0.81 4.51 -8.40
C ARG A 204 1.78 3.91 -9.42
N LEU A 205 2.94 3.40 -8.95
CA LEU A 205 3.94 2.75 -9.81
C LEU A 205 3.64 1.29 -10.13
N ARG A 206 2.79 0.62 -9.35
CA ARG A 206 2.52 -0.82 -9.42
C ARG A 206 1.11 -1.17 -9.87
N ALA A 207 0.17 -0.27 -9.70
CA ALA A 207 -1.21 -0.46 -10.13
C ALA A 207 -1.33 -0.37 -11.65
N ALA A 208 -2.42 -0.90 -12.20
CA ALA A 208 -2.73 -0.79 -13.60
C ALA A 208 -2.67 0.67 -14.08
N PRO A 209 -2.18 0.92 -15.31
CA PRO A 209 -2.15 2.25 -15.89
C PRO A 209 -3.52 2.93 -15.76
N GLY A 210 -3.54 4.20 -15.35
CA GLY A 210 -4.76 4.97 -15.17
C GLY A 210 -5.50 4.76 -13.86
N THR A 211 -5.01 3.90 -12.95
CA THR A 211 -5.55 3.84 -11.59
C THR A 211 -5.26 5.14 -10.85
N LEU A 212 -6.33 5.82 -10.40
CA LEU A 212 -6.22 7.03 -9.58
C LEU A 212 -6.02 6.61 -8.12
N VAL A 213 -4.92 7.02 -7.50
CA VAL A 213 -4.63 6.75 -6.09
C VAL A 213 -4.57 8.06 -5.32
N LEU A 214 -5.38 8.16 -4.29
CA LEU A 214 -5.59 9.32 -3.45
C LEU A 214 -5.19 9.01 -2.02
N ALA A 215 -4.54 9.94 -1.36
CA ALA A 215 -4.40 9.92 0.09
C ALA A 215 -5.49 10.84 0.67
N THR A 216 -6.40 10.30 1.45
CA THR A 216 -7.35 11.12 2.21
C THR A 216 -6.69 11.55 3.53
N PRO A 217 -6.40 12.84 3.72
CA PRO A 217 -5.60 13.30 4.87
C PRO A 217 -6.28 13.12 6.24
N GLY A 218 -7.60 12.88 6.28
CA GLY A 218 -8.39 12.85 7.51
C GLY A 218 -8.56 11.48 8.16
N ASP A 219 -8.64 10.42 7.36
CA ASP A 219 -9.13 9.12 7.84
C ASP A 219 -8.04 8.03 7.93
N GLY A 220 -6.80 8.35 7.63
CA GLY A 220 -5.71 7.36 7.62
C GLY A 220 -5.93 6.25 6.58
N GLU A 221 -6.60 6.57 5.48
CA GLU A 221 -6.95 5.65 4.38
C GLU A 221 -6.41 6.18 3.05
N LEU A 222 -6.17 5.25 2.11
CA LEU A 222 -5.98 5.57 0.70
C LEU A 222 -7.23 5.14 -0.06
N VAL A 223 -7.67 5.98 -0.98
CA VAL A 223 -8.73 5.63 -1.93
C VAL A 223 -8.09 5.44 -3.30
N ALA A 224 -8.46 4.37 -3.99
CA ALA A 224 -8.07 4.14 -5.37
C ALA A 224 -9.32 3.95 -6.24
N ILE A 225 -9.35 4.62 -7.40
CA ILE A 225 -10.40 4.48 -8.40
C ILE A 225 -9.77 3.81 -9.62
N THR A 226 -10.38 2.74 -10.09
CA THR A 226 -9.89 1.93 -11.21
C THR A 226 -11.07 1.34 -11.98
N THR A 227 -10.82 0.54 -13.01
CA THR A 227 -11.86 -0.27 -13.65
C THR A 227 -12.08 -1.57 -12.88
N ASP A 228 -13.27 -2.17 -12.97
CA ASP A 228 -13.56 -3.46 -12.33
C ASP A 228 -12.56 -4.54 -12.76
N GLY A 229 -12.17 -4.55 -14.03
CA GLY A 229 -11.18 -5.50 -14.57
C GLY A 229 -9.79 -5.40 -13.94
N ALA A 230 -9.40 -4.22 -13.44
CA ALA A 230 -8.09 -3.99 -12.82
C ALA A 230 -8.06 -4.20 -11.30
N LEU A 231 -9.19 -4.56 -10.67
CA LEU A 231 -9.26 -4.78 -9.21
C LEU A 231 -8.33 -5.88 -8.71
N ALA A 232 -8.18 -6.96 -9.48
CA ALA A 232 -7.30 -8.08 -9.09
C ALA A 232 -5.83 -7.63 -9.03
N GLU A 233 -5.39 -6.88 -10.04
CA GLU A 233 -4.03 -6.31 -10.11
C GLU A 233 -3.80 -5.31 -8.97
N LEU A 234 -4.79 -4.45 -8.68
CA LEU A 234 -4.73 -3.50 -7.57
C LEU A 234 -4.56 -4.21 -6.23
N ARG A 235 -5.34 -5.27 -5.96
CA ARG A 235 -5.21 -6.08 -4.74
C ARG A 235 -3.83 -6.72 -4.63
N GLN A 236 -3.31 -7.25 -5.73
CA GLN A 236 -1.96 -7.81 -5.78
C GLN A 236 -0.89 -6.73 -5.53
N ALA A 237 -1.03 -5.56 -6.13
CA ALA A 237 -0.13 -4.43 -5.93
C ALA A 237 -0.11 -3.98 -4.45
N VAL A 238 -1.29 -3.90 -3.79
CA VAL A 238 -1.39 -3.58 -2.35
C VAL A 238 -0.67 -4.62 -1.48
N ARG A 239 -0.85 -5.92 -1.78
CA ARG A 239 -0.18 -7.00 -1.03
C ARG A 239 1.35 -6.97 -1.17
N ALA A 240 1.85 -6.48 -2.29
CA ALA A 240 3.28 -6.38 -2.59
C ALA A 240 3.94 -5.10 -2.06
N LEU A 241 3.17 -4.20 -1.38
CA LEU A 241 3.74 -2.98 -0.81
C LEU A 241 4.65 -3.30 0.37
N PRO A 242 5.82 -2.66 0.44
CA PRO A 242 6.70 -2.78 1.61
C PRO A 242 6.11 -2.01 2.79
N GLY A 243 6.28 -2.56 4.00
CA GLY A 243 5.86 -1.91 5.25
C GLY A 243 4.84 -2.71 6.03
N PRO A 244 4.12 -2.09 6.97
CA PRO A 244 3.09 -2.76 7.76
C PRO A 244 1.97 -3.28 6.86
N PRO A 245 1.33 -4.40 7.26
CA PRO A 245 0.29 -5.03 6.46
C PRO A 245 -0.89 -4.08 6.25
N LEU A 246 -1.39 -4.04 5.01
CA LEU A 246 -2.56 -3.26 4.62
C LEU A 246 -3.75 -4.18 4.34
N ALA A 247 -4.94 -3.67 4.63
CA ALA A 247 -6.23 -4.27 4.27
C ALA A 247 -6.86 -3.46 3.14
N VAL A 248 -7.53 -4.13 2.21
CA VAL A 248 -8.20 -3.51 1.08
C VAL A 248 -9.66 -3.95 1.00
N GLY A 249 -10.55 -2.97 0.92
CA GLY A 249 -11.97 -3.18 0.63
C GLY A 249 -12.31 -2.62 -0.74
N THR A 250 -13.10 -3.35 -1.51
CA THR A 250 -13.47 -2.97 -2.88
C THR A 250 -14.98 -2.95 -3.08
N CYS A 251 -15.44 -2.05 -3.94
CA CYS A 251 -16.83 -2.01 -4.42
C CYS A 251 -16.83 -1.57 -5.88
N GLY A 252 -17.25 -2.45 -6.78
CA GLY A 252 -17.32 -2.23 -8.21
C GLY A 252 -18.72 -1.82 -8.70
N GLY A 253 -18.89 -1.83 -10.03
CA GLY A 253 -20.16 -1.63 -10.71
C GLY A 253 -20.61 -0.18 -10.81
N ALA A 254 -19.71 0.80 -10.75
CA ALA A 254 -20.04 2.20 -11.04
C ALA A 254 -20.10 2.40 -12.57
N THR A 255 -21.24 2.90 -13.07
CA THR A 255 -21.46 3.08 -14.50
C THR A 255 -20.83 4.34 -15.06
N GLY A 256 -20.48 5.29 -14.19
CA GLY A 256 -19.76 6.51 -14.51
C GLY A 256 -18.82 6.93 -13.39
N LEU A 257 -17.86 7.82 -13.70
CA LEU A 257 -16.94 8.34 -12.70
C LEU A 257 -17.64 9.12 -11.59
N ALA A 258 -18.71 9.85 -11.90
CA ALA A 258 -19.50 10.56 -10.90
C ALA A 258 -20.24 9.62 -9.90
N ASP A 259 -20.43 8.35 -10.30
CA ASP A 259 -21.15 7.36 -9.51
C ASP A 259 -20.27 6.65 -8.47
N VAL A 260 -18.94 6.82 -8.54
CA VAL A 260 -18.00 6.15 -7.63
C VAL A 260 -18.21 6.58 -6.17
N HIS A 261 -18.69 7.79 -5.93
CA HIS A 261 -19.01 8.28 -4.60
C HIS A 261 -19.99 7.36 -3.85
N ALA A 262 -21.03 6.86 -4.53
CA ALA A 262 -22.00 5.95 -3.94
C ALA A 262 -21.38 4.61 -3.48
N ARG A 263 -20.19 4.29 -3.95
CA ARG A 263 -19.44 3.05 -3.59
C ARG A 263 -18.50 3.25 -2.39
N LEU A 264 -18.25 4.51 -1.99
CA LEU A 264 -17.26 4.83 -0.95
C LEU A 264 -17.58 4.16 0.39
N GLY A 265 -18.81 4.32 0.90
CA GLY A 265 -19.21 3.71 2.17
C GLY A 265 -19.14 2.19 2.16
N ASN A 266 -19.48 1.57 1.03
CA ASN A 266 -19.40 0.13 0.83
C ASN A 266 -17.94 -0.37 0.82
N ALA A 267 -17.06 0.33 0.11
CA ALA A 267 -15.63 0.00 0.06
C ALA A 267 -14.94 0.24 1.40
N GLN A 268 -15.29 1.32 2.13
CA GLN A 268 -14.79 1.59 3.48
C GLN A 268 -15.18 0.47 4.45
N TYR A 269 -16.45 0.05 4.39
CA TYR A 269 -16.92 -1.03 5.23
C TYR A 269 -16.25 -2.37 4.88
N ALA A 270 -16.09 -2.69 3.59
CA ALA A 270 -15.35 -3.87 3.15
C ALA A 270 -13.88 -3.82 3.62
N ALA A 271 -13.22 -2.64 3.59
CA ALA A 271 -11.87 -2.47 4.10
C ALA A 271 -11.79 -2.67 5.62
N HIS A 272 -12.82 -2.23 6.36
CA HIS A 272 -12.93 -2.49 7.79
C HIS A 272 -13.03 -3.99 8.08
N LEU A 273 -13.91 -4.71 7.38
CA LEU A 273 -14.01 -6.16 7.50
C LEU A 273 -12.70 -6.87 7.17
N ALA A 274 -12.04 -6.47 6.10
CA ALA A 274 -10.75 -7.03 5.71
C ALA A 274 -9.66 -6.81 6.78
N ALA A 275 -9.75 -5.74 7.57
CA ALA A 275 -8.82 -5.46 8.66
C ALA A 275 -9.13 -6.24 9.93
N CYS A 276 -10.43 -6.49 10.24
CA CYS A 276 -10.89 -7.02 11.53
C CYS A 276 -11.24 -8.50 11.50
N VAL A 277 -11.68 -9.04 10.36
CA VAL A 277 -12.24 -10.39 10.24
C VAL A 277 -11.30 -11.30 9.45
N PRO A 278 -10.64 -12.29 10.11
CA PRO A 278 -9.60 -13.12 9.51
C PRO A 278 -10.01 -13.86 8.23
N GLN A 279 -11.28 -14.28 8.12
CA GLN A 279 -11.79 -15.01 6.94
C GLN A 279 -11.66 -14.24 5.63
N PHE A 280 -11.61 -12.90 5.67
CA PHE A 280 -11.42 -12.06 4.48
C PHE A 280 -9.95 -11.91 4.08
N GLY A 281 -9.00 -12.41 4.87
CA GLY A 281 -7.59 -12.48 4.48
C GLY A 281 -6.97 -11.15 4.05
N ARG A 282 -7.39 -10.05 4.65
CA ARG A 282 -6.98 -8.66 4.35
C ARG A 282 -7.47 -8.11 3.00
N ALA A 283 -8.40 -8.79 2.33
CA ALA A 283 -9.02 -8.27 1.12
C ALA A 283 -10.49 -8.69 1.08
N ALA A 284 -11.40 -7.73 1.06
CA ALA A 284 -12.83 -7.97 1.00
C ALA A 284 -13.46 -7.20 -0.17
N ASP A 285 -14.42 -7.84 -0.83
CA ASP A 285 -15.23 -7.20 -1.86
C ASP A 285 -16.66 -7.07 -1.36
N TRP A 286 -17.27 -5.91 -1.55
CA TRP A 286 -18.64 -5.65 -1.10
C TRP A 286 -19.62 -6.72 -1.57
N ALA A 287 -19.54 -7.14 -2.83
CA ALA A 287 -20.44 -8.16 -3.39
C ALA A 287 -20.28 -9.54 -2.75
N GLY A 288 -19.12 -9.82 -2.14
CA GLY A 288 -18.79 -11.09 -1.49
C GLY A 288 -18.96 -11.12 0.03
N LEU A 289 -19.50 -10.06 0.66
CA LEU A 289 -19.58 -9.98 2.13
C LEU A 289 -20.63 -10.90 2.76
N GLY A 290 -21.62 -11.38 1.99
CA GLY A 290 -22.67 -12.24 2.51
C GLY A 290 -23.44 -11.57 3.65
N VAL A 291 -23.62 -12.29 4.76
CA VAL A 291 -24.35 -11.80 5.95
C VAL A 291 -23.72 -10.55 6.57
N TYR A 292 -22.42 -10.38 6.41
CA TYR A 292 -21.71 -9.20 6.95
C TYR A 292 -22.17 -7.88 6.33
N ALA A 293 -22.72 -7.90 5.11
CA ALA A 293 -23.28 -6.69 4.49
C ALA A 293 -24.39 -6.06 5.33
N ALA A 294 -25.17 -6.86 6.08
CA ALA A 294 -26.23 -6.38 6.95
C ALA A 294 -25.72 -5.51 8.12
N PHE A 295 -24.46 -5.61 8.48
CA PHE A 295 -23.88 -4.86 9.60
C PHE A 295 -23.32 -3.48 9.22
N GLN A 296 -23.40 -3.09 7.96
CA GLN A 296 -22.79 -1.84 7.46
C GLN A 296 -23.17 -0.59 8.26
N HIS A 297 -24.40 -0.52 8.77
CA HIS A 297 -24.87 0.62 9.56
C HIS A 297 -24.70 0.43 11.07
N LEU A 298 -24.25 -0.73 11.51
CA LEU A 298 -24.14 -1.10 12.92
C LEU A 298 -22.67 -1.16 13.41
N TYR A 299 -21.71 -1.37 12.51
CA TYR A 299 -20.33 -1.67 12.89
C TYR A 299 -19.58 -0.54 13.62
N ARG A 300 -20.09 0.70 13.54
CA ARG A 300 -19.56 1.86 14.27
C ARG A 300 -20.24 2.10 15.62
N ASP A 301 -21.30 1.35 15.92
CA ASP A 301 -22.02 1.49 17.17
C ASP A 301 -21.60 0.40 18.17
N PRO A 302 -20.81 0.75 19.22
CA PRO A 302 -20.36 -0.22 20.22
C PRO A 302 -21.49 -0.88 21.01
N SER A 303 -22.68 -0.28 21.04
CA SER A 303 -23.86 -0.82 21.75
C SER A 303 -24.67 -1.79 20.90
N ALA A 304 -24.38 -1.91 19.60
CA ALA A 304 -25.16 -2.73 18.69
C ALA A 304 -25.18 -4.24 19.04
N PRO A 305 -24.08 -4.87 19.49
CA PRO A 305 -24.12 -6.26 19.95
C PRO A 305 -25.09 -6.48 21.11
N GLU A 306 -25.14 -5.55 22.09
CA GLU A 306 -26.02 -5.62 23.24
C GLU A 306 -27.50 -5.48 22.85
N ARG A 307 -27.81 -4.67 21.84
CA ARG A 307 -29.19 -4.56 21.31
C ARG A 307 -29.69 -5.83 20.63
N ILE A 308 -28.77 -6.57 19.96
CA ILE A 308 -29.11 -7.84 19.27
C ILE A 308 -29.25 -8.97 20.30
N CYS A 309 -28.32 -9.02 21.27
CA CYS A 309 -28.26 -10.07 22.28
C CYS A 309 -28.03 -9.42 23.66
N PRO A 310 -29.11 -9.07 24.39
CA PRO A 310 -28.98 -8.50 25.73
C PRO A 310 -28.14 -9.38 26.65
N GLY A 311 -27.21 -8.78 27.38
CA GLY A 311 -26.27 -9.46 28.28
C GLY A 311 -25.00 -9.97 27.58
N ILE A 312 -24.82 -9.80 26.27
CA ILE A 312 -23.64 -10.26 25.54
C ILE A 312 -22.34 -9.66 26.07
N SER A 313 -22.38 -8.48 26.65
CA SER A 313 -21.24 -7.79 27.27
C SER A 313 -20.48 -8.68 28.25
N VAL A 314 -21.18 -9.57 28.98
CA VAL A 314 -20.53 -10.54 29.90
C VAL A 314 -19.61 -11.52 29.17
N LEU A 315 -19.96 -11.93 27.95
CA LEU A 315 -19.09 -12.77 27.12
C LEU A 315 -17.97 -12.00 26.42
N LEU A 316 -18.14 -10.68 26.28
CA LEU A 316 -17.11 -9.83 25.65
C LEU A 316 -15.98 -9.48 26.63
N ASP A 317 -16.18 -9.66 27.94
CA ASP A 317 -15.13 -9.51 28.94
C ASP A 317 -13.97 -10.50 28.69
N GLU A 318 -12.75 -10.06 28.95
CA GLU A 318 -11.53 -10.88 28.79
C GLU A 318 -11.58 -12.18 29.61
N ARG A 319 -12.20 -12.13 30.80
CA ARG A 319 -12.36 -13.28 31.70
C ARG A 319 -13.26 -14.36 31.09
N ALA A 320 -14.15 -13.98 30.18
CA ALA A 320 -15.05 -14.90 29.48
C ALA A 320 -14.50 -15.34 28.10
N ALA A 321 -13.29 -14.96 27.70
CA ALA A 321 -12.73 -15.22 26.37
C ALA A 321 -12.80 -16.71 25.97
N ILE A 322 -12.60 -17.63 26.93
CA ILE A 322 -12.68 -19.09 26.65
C ILE A 322 -14.11 -19.53 26.31
N TYR A 323 -15.12 -18.94 26.98
CA TYR A 323 -16.53 -19.25 26.73
C TYR A 323 -16.95 -18.61 25.41
N ARG A 324 -16.58 -17.36 25.16
CA ARG A 324 -16.79 -16.66 23.89
C ARG A 324 -16.27 -17.46 22.71
N ARG A 325 -15.00 -17.92 22.76
CA ARG A 325 -14.39 -18.74 21.72
C ARG A 325 -15.12 -20.07 21.54
N THR A 326 -15.56 -20.69 22.65
CA THR A 326 -16.27 -21.97 22.59
C THR A 326 -17.65 -21.81 21.95
N MET A 327 -18.41 -20.78 22.34
CA MET A 327 -19.73 -20.48 21.75
C MET A 327 -19.62 -20.19 20.26
N ARG A 328 -18.66 -19.36 19.86
CA ARG A 328 -18.41 -19.07 18.44
C ARG A 328 -18.14 -20.33 17.64
N CYS A 329 -17.16 -21.12 18.04
CA CYS A 329 -16.79 -22.34 17.34
C CYS A 329 -17.99 -23.32 17.25
N TYR A 330 -18.78 -23.44 18.30
CA TYR A 330 -19.99 -24.27 18.30
C TYR A 330 -21.02 -23.78 17.29
N LEU A 331 -21.28 -22.47 17.23
CA LEU A 331 -22.21 -21.88 16.27
C LEU A 331 -21.71 -21.98 14.83
N GLU A 332 -20.44 -21.75 14.59
CA GLU A 332 -19.80 -21.89 13.27
C GLU A 332 -19.82 -23.33 12.75
N CYS A 333 -19.79 -24.31 13.66
CA CYS A 333 -20.00 -25.71 13.35
C CYS A 333 -21.48 -26.12 13.22
N ALA A 334 -22.39 -25.19 13.01
CA ALA A 334 -23.83 -25.45 12.93
C ALA A 334 -24.38 -26.24 14.15
N ALA A 335 -23.84 -25.99 15.34
CA ALA A 335 -24.12 -26.69 16.58
C ALA A 335 -23.71 -28.18 16.61
N HIS A 336 -22.78 -28.61 15.73
CA HIS A 336 -22.21 -29.94 15.77
C HIS A 336 -21.12 -30.04 16.85
N ALA A 337 -21.48 -30.54 18.02
CA ALA A 337 -20.61 -30.63 19.20
C ALA A 337 -19.31 -31.41 18.96
N GLN A 338 -19.37 -32.51 18.20
CA GLN A 338 -18.18 -33.31 17.92
C GLN A 338 -17.16 -32.55 17.08
N GLN A 339 -17.62 -31.85 16.05
CA GLN A 339 -16.77 -31.02 15.18
C GLN A 339 -16.18 -29.83 15.95
N ALA A 340 -16.99 -29.13 16.74
CA ALA A 340 -16.54 -28.03 17.57
C ALA A 340 -15.49 -28.46 18.61
N ALA A 341 -15.68 -29.62 19.25
CA ALA A 341 -14.71 -30.19 20.21
C ALA A 341 -13.37 -30.51 19.54
N ALA A 342 -13.41 -31.08 18.33
CA ALA A 342 -12.23 -31.42 17.53
C ALA A 342 -11.45 -30.11 17.15
N LEU A 343 -12.14 -29.09 16.64
CA LEU A 343 -11.52 -27.81 16.28
C LEU A 343 -10.95 -27.04 17.48
N LEU A 344 -11.57 -27.18 18.64
CA LEU A 344 -11.07 -26.59 19.89
C LEU A 344 -10.00 -27.43 20.58
N HIS A 345 -9.70 -28.64 20.08
CA HIS A 345 -8.79 -29.62 20.69
C HIS A 345 -9.16 -29.94 22.15
N ILE A 346 -10.45 -30.13 22.44
CA ILE A 346 -10.97 -30.47 23.77
C ILE A 346 -11.86 -31.70 23.70
N HIS A 347 -12.03 -32.36 24.86
CA HIS A 347 -13.00 -33.47 24.96
C HIS A 347 -14.44 -32.92 24.92
N ARG A 348 -15.40 -33.72 24.38
CA ARG A 348 -16.81 -33.29 24.27
C ARG A 348 -17.45 -32.93 25.61
N THR A 349 -17.06 -33.60 26.71
CA THR A 349 -17.55 -33.24 28.04
C THR A 349 -17.13 -31.85 28.48
N THR A 350 -15.89 -31.45 28.18
CA THR A 350 -15.39 -30.09 28.41
C THR A 350 -16.15 -29.07 27.56
N LEU A 351 -16.45 -29.43 26.29
CA LEU A 351 -17.27 -28.57 25.44
C LEU A 351 -18.65 -28.32 26.05
N TYR A 352 -19.38 -29.39 26.42
CA TYR A 352 -20.71 -29.24 27.01
C TYR A 352 -20.69 -28.46 28.33
N TRP A 353 -19.66 -28.68 29.17
CA TRP A 353 -19.50 -27.92 30.38
C TRP A 353 -19.32 -26.42 30.10
N ARG A 354 -18.47 -26.09 29.14
CA ARG A 354 -18.25 -24.68 28.74
C ARG A 354 -19.50 -24.06 28.12
N LEU A 355 -20.23 -24.78 27.28
CA LEU A 355 -21.49 -24.32 26.70
C LEU A 355 -22.56 -24.08 27.76
N ALA A 356 -22.73 -25.00 28.72
CA ALA A 356 -23.65 -24.84 29.84
C ALA A 356 -23.28 -23.61 30.68
N ARG A 357 -21.99 -23.45 31.03
CA ARG A 357 -21.54 -22.31 31.81
C ARG A 357 -21.73 -20.98 31.09
N ALA A 358 -21.49 -20.96 29.77
CA ALA A 358 -21.73 -19.76 28.95
C ALA A 358 -23.22 -19.44 28.82
N ALA A 359 -24.10 -20.46 28.74
CA ALA A 359 -25.54 -20.28 28.71
C ALA A 359 -26.10 -19.75 30.05
N GLU A 360 -25.48 -20.07 31.18
CA GLU A 360 -25.85 -19.51 32.47
C GLU A 360 -25.54 -17.99 32.57
N LEU A 361 -24.60 -17.49 31.79
CA LEU A 361 -24.22 -16.08 31.76
C LEU A 361 -25.18 -15.23 30.91
N LEU A 362 -26.01 -15.88 30.05
CA LEU A 362 -26.88 -15.22 29.10
C LEU A 362 -28.32 -15.74 29.27
N PRO A 363 -29.33 -14.87 29.12
CA PRO A 363 -30.74 -15.29 29.15
C PRO A 363 -31.16 -15.97 27.82
N LEU A 364 -30.41 -16.98 27.35
CA LEU A 364 -30.60 -17.65 26.07
C LEU A 364 -30.69 -19.18 26.23
N ASP A 365 -31.57 -19.81 25.44
CA ASP A 365 -31.59 -21.26 25.28
C ASP A 365 -31.02 -21.65 23.90
N LEU A 366 -29.82 -22.22 23.91
CA LEU A 366 -29.14 -22.66 22.68
C LEU A 366 -29.84 -23.76 21.90
N ARG A 367 -30.93 -24.35 22.44
CA ARG A 367 -31.78 -25.28 21.69
C ARG A 367 -32.73 -24.55 20.74
N HIS A 368 -33.02 -23.26 21.01
CA HIS A 368 -33.83 -22.45 20.14
C HIS A 368 -33.00 -21.82 19.00
N GLY A 369 -33.48 -21.93 17.78
CA GLY A 369 -32.84 -21.38 16.59
C GLY A 369 -32.66 -19.88 16.63
N GLU A 370 -33.65 -19.14 17.14
CA GLU A 370 -33.60 -17.69 17.27
C GLU A 370 -32.55 -17.21 18.24
N ASP A 371 -32.38 -17.89 19.39
CA ASP A 371 -31.37 -17.53 20.39
C ASP A 371 -29.95 -17.81 19.88
N ARG A 372 -29.76 -18.89 19.13
CA ARG A 372 -28.52 -19.16 18.42
C ARG A 372 -28.22 -18.08 17.39
N LEU A 373 -29.21 -17.64 16.64
CA LEU A 373 -29.04 -16.59 15.64
C LEU A 373 -28.67 -15.26 16.30
N LYS A 374 -29.39 -14.84 17.35
CA LYS A 374 -29.08 -13.62 18.14
C LYS A 374 -27.64 -13.63 18.63
N LEU A 375 -27.24 -14.75 19.25
CA LEU A 375 -25.89 -14.89 19.80
C LEU A 375 -24.82 -14.85 18.68
N HIS A 376 -25.05 -15.56 17.57
CA HIS A 376 -24.10 -15.62 16.46
C HIS A 376 -23.91 -14.24 15.80
N LEU A 377 -25.01 -13.53 15.53
CA LEU A 377 -24.96 -12.18 14.97
C LEU A 377 -24.28 -11.18 15.92
N ALA A 378 -24.60 -11.24 17.23
CA ALA A 378 -24.01 -10.36 18.22
C ALA A 378 -22.48 -10.61 18.37
N LEU A 379 -22.05 -11.87 18.39
CA LEU A 379 -20.64 -12.21 18.41
C LEU A 379 -19.91 -11.75 17.14
N ALA A 380 -20.52 -11.93 15.96
CA ALA A 380 -19.94 -11.47 14.70
C ALA A 380 -19.82 -9.93 14.67
N LEU A 381 -20.84 -9.22 15.14
CA LEU A 381 -20.82 -7.76 15.21
C LEU A 381 -19.84 -7.24 16.27
N ALA A 382 -19.67 -7.95 17.39
CA ALA A 382 -18.73 -7.59 18.43
C ALA A 382 -17.27 -7.55 17.92
N ASP A 383 -16.90 -8.45 17.00
CA ASP A 383 -15.57 -8.42 16.38
C ASP A 383 -15.35 -7.17 15.53
N LEU A 384 -16.41 -6.59 15.00
CA LEU A 384 -16.34 -5.38 14.18
C LEU A 384 -16.29 -4.12 15.05
N THR A 385 -17.03 -4.11 16.16
CA THR A 385 -17.09 -2.97 17.09
C THR A 385 -15.96 -2.97 18.11
N HIS A 386 -15.46 -4.17 18.47
CA HIS A 386 -14.39 -4.40 19.46
C HIS A 386 -13.38 -5.40 18.88
N PRO A 387 -12.60 -5.02 17.86
CA PRO A 387 -11.66 -5.95 17.26
C PRO A 387 -10.67 -6.47 18.31
N PRO A 388 -10.40 -7.80 18.32
CA PRO A 388 -9.43 -8.36 19.26
C PRO A 388 -8.06 -7.75 19.03
N ALA A 389 -7.30 -7.54 20.13
CA ALA A 389 -5.91 -7.13 20.03
C ALA A 389 -5.15 -8.12 19.14
N ALA A 390 -4.30 -7.61 18.24
CA ALA A 390 -3.46 -8.48 17.41
C ALA A 390 -2.66 -9.42 18.33
N PRO A 391 -2.53 -10.73 17.97
CA PRO A 391 -1.68 -11.62 18.74
C PRO A 391 -0.27 -11.05 18.76
N ALA A 392 0.32 -10.94 19.95
CA ALA A 392 1.71 -10.56 20.12
C ALA A 392 2.56 -11.57 19.31
N SER A 393 3.27 -11.08 18.29
CA SER A 393 4.19 -11.83 17.43
C SER A 393 5.43 -12.26 18.18
#